data_edd1b7a517c10eb1506b849557e6bf7c
#
_entry.id   edd1b7a517c10eb1506b849557e6bf7c
#
_cell.length_a   1.000
_cell.length_b   1.000
_cell.length_c   1.000
_cell.angle_alpha   90.00
_cell.angle_beta   90.00
_cell.angle_gamma   90.00
#
_symmetry.space_group_name_H-M   'P 1'
#
loop_
_entity.id
_entity.type
_entity.pdbx_description
1 polymer ?
#
loop_
_entity_poly.entity_id
_entity_poly.type
_entity_poly.pdbx_seq_one_letter_code
_entity_poly.pdbx_strand_id
1 'polypeptide(L)'
;TTDKTSDCTFTEVAGQETSGLTSNINSSTGVYAVTGLTVDSAVNVFRASIPANVSPSGNAVTLDQTYSISKSRTGQTGSAGSDAKTVKLTSSGYAIAYDENNGSPSPSGTLTLTATASNFTNPFFKFTGDGITDETSYTDGASGDSDTISFPIPTSFFSTPQVLRVGVAEQAAATTEIAFDSIAIAAVKDGGTGADAFTVILTNESHTLP
;
A
#
# COMPACT_ATOMS: atom_id res chain seq x y z
N THR A 1 -27.82 -35.84 -23.42
CA THR A 1 -28.71 -34.95 -22.66
C THR A 1 -29.28 -33.94 -23.64
N THR A 2 -30.57 -33.91 -23.82
CA THR A 2 -31.24 -32.95 -24.72
C THR A 2 -31.48 -31.67 -23.93
N ASP A 3 -31.15 -30.52 -24.51
CA ASP A 3 -31.48 -29.22 -23.94
C ASP A 3 -33.01 -29.04 -23.94
N LYS A 4 -33.54 -28.70 -22.77
CA LYS A 4 -34.98 -28.51 -22.55
C LYS A 4 -35.31 -27.07 -22.11
N THR A 5 -34.38 -26.14 -22.28
CA THR A 5 -34.57 -24.74 -21.92
C THR A 5 -35.80 -24.12 -22.62
N SER A 6 -36.05 -24.48 -23.87
CA SER A 6 -37.19 -23.97 -24.62
C SER A 6 -38.56 -24.44 -24.11
N ASP A 7 -38.58 -25.52 -23.33
CA ASP A 7 -39.82 -26.05 -22.74
C ASP A 7 -40.13 -25.42 -21.35
N CYS A 8 -39.21 -24.59 -20.84
CA CYS A 8 -39.35 -23.88 -19.57
C CYS A 8 -39.82 -22.44 -19.79
N THR A 9 -40.40 -21.84 -18.77
CA THR A 9 -40.73 -20.41 -18.78
C THR A 9 -39.91 -19.69 -17.71
N PHE A 10 -39.48 -18.48 -18.02
CA PHE A 10 -38.66 -17.66 -17.16
C PHE A 10 -39.39 -16.35 -16.87
N THR A 11 -39.44 -15.96 -15.57
CA THR A 11 -40.11 -14.73 -15.13
C THR A 11 -39.32 -14.07 -14.02
N GLU A 12 -39.52 -12.79 -13.85
CA GLU A 12 -39.08 -12.08 -12.63
C GLU A 12 -40.08 -12.37 -11.50
N VAL A 13 -39.56 -12.51 -10.29
CA VAL A 13 -40.44 -12.71 -9.12
C VAL A 13 -40.87 -11.33 -8.62
N ALA A 14 -42.16 -11.04 -8.74
CA ALA A 14 -42.73 -9.75 -8.40
C ALA A 14 -42.40 -9.33 -6.97
N GLY A 15 -41.99 -8.08 -6.79
CA GLY A 15 -41.67 -7.50 -5.49
C GLY A 15 -40.28 -7.87 -4.93
N GLN A 16 -39.47 -8.60 -5.68
CA GLN A 16 -38.10 -8.97 -5.31
C GLN A 16 -37.04 -8.12 -6.05
N GLU A 17 -37.47 -7.28 -6.96
CA GLU A 17 -36.58 -6.36 -7.66
C GLU A 17 -36.28 -5.13 -6.80
N THR A 18 -35.01 -4.77 -6.67
CA THR A 18 -34.59 -3.54 -6.01
C THR A 18 -35.05 -2.32 -6.80
N SER A 19 -35.72 -1.38 -6.15
CA SER A 19 -36.10 -0.08 -6.77
C SER A 19 -34.86 0.61 -7.35
N GLY A 20 -34.95 1.05 -8.60
CA GLY A 20 -33.84 1.68 -9.32
C GLY A 20 -33.06 0.74 -10.22
N LEU A 21 -33.40 -0.55 -10.24
CA LEU A 21 -32.99 -1.49 -11.28
C LEU A 21 -34.02 -1.47 -12.41
N THR A 22 -33.58 -1.50 -13.63
CA THR A 22 -34.40 -1.76 -14.81
C THR A 22 -33.83 -2.94 -15.54
N SER A 23 -34.59 -4.02 -15.55
CA SER A 23 -34.16 -5.28 -16.14
C SER A 23 -35.29 -5.96 -16.92
N ASN A 24 -34.96 -6.96 -17.65
CA ASN A 24 -35.95 -7.90 -18.23
C ASN A 24 -35.34 -9.29 -18.37
N ILE A 25 -36.20 -10.29 -18.42
CA ILE A 25 -35.83 -11.66 -18.76
C ILE A 25 -36.62 -12.13 -19.95
N ASN A 26 -35.95 -12.77 -20.89
CA ASN A 26 -36.66 -13.43 -22.03
C ASN A 26 -37.35 -14.69 -21.50
N SER A 27 -38.69 -14.70 -21.60
CA SER A 27 -39.51 -15.74 -21.01
C SER A 27 -39.30 -17.13 -21.63
N SER A 28 -38.71 -17.23 -22.81
CA SER A 28 -38.47 -18.51 -23.49
C SER A 28 -37.04 -18.99 -23.43
N THR A 29 -36.07 -18.06 -23.32
CA THR A 29 -34.65 -18.42 -23.33
C THR A 29 -33.96 -18.25 -21.96
N GLY A 30 -34.61 -17.56 -21.01
CA GLY A 30 -34.00 -17.22 -19.72
C GLY A 30 -32.87 -16.19 -19.78
N VAL A 31 -32.66 -15.56 -20.95
CA VAL A 31 -31.63 -14.53 -21.10
C VAL A 31 -32.07 -13.28 -20.35
N TYR A 32 -31.24 -12.89 -19.40
CA TYR A 32 -31.45 -11.71 -18.58
C TYR A 32 -30.66 -10.51 -19.12
N ALA A 33 -31.31 -9.36 -19.14
CA ALA A 33 -30.69 -8.10 -19.54
C ALA A 33 -30.98 -6.99 -18.52
N VAL A 34 -29.94 -6.28 -18.09
CA VAL A 34 -30.03 -5.06 -17.31
C VAL A 34 -29.88 -3.88 -18.24
N THR A 35 -30.90 -3.01 -18.27
CA THR A 35 -30.93 -1.83 -19.14
C THR A 35 -30.72 -0.52 -18.34
N GLY A 36 -30.86 -0.55 -17.01
CA GLY A 36 -30.63 0.60 -16.15
C GLY A 36 -30.37 0.22 -14.70
N LEU A 37 -29.49 0.99 -14.05
CA LEU A 37 -29.21 0.88 -12.64
C LEU A 37 -28.96 2.28 -12.09
N THR A 38 -29.89 2.80 -11.26
CA THR A 38 -29.81 4.14 -10.68
C THR A 38 -29.25 4.12 -9.26
N VAL A 39 -29.18 2.93 -8.64
CA VAL A 39 -28.60 2.68 -7.31
C VAL A 39 -27.22 2.01 -7.42
N ASP A 40 -26.46 1.97 -6.34
CA ASP A 40 -25.10 1.41 -6.34
C ASP A 40 -25.06 -0.11 -6.42
N SER A 41 -26.07 -0.76 -5.85
CA SER A 41 -26.26 -2.20 -5.90
C SER A 41 -27.75 -2.53 -5.95
N ALA A 42 -28.05 -3.60 -6.60
CA ALA A 42 -29.42 -4.11 -6.71
C ALA A 42 -29.41 -5.63 -6.69
N VAL A 43 -30.54 -6.17 -6.32
CA VAL A 43 -30.82 -7.60 -6.44
C VAL A 43 -32.13 -7.78 -7.22
N ASN A 44 -32.22 -8.88 -7.94
CA ASN A 44 -33.46 -9.35 -8.54
C ASN A 44 -33.53 -10.88 -8.43
N VAL A 45 -34.74 -11.41 -8.36
CA VAL A 45 -34.98 -12.85 -8.28
C VAL A 45 -35.72 -13.31 -9.52
N PHE A 46 -35.16 -14.30 -10.16
CA PHE A 46 -35.75 -14.92 -11.36
C PHE A 46 -36.24 -16.32 -11.05
N ARG A 47 -37.32 -16.68 -11.66
CA ARG A 47 -37.95 -17.97 -11.53
C ARG A 47 -37.93 -18.71 -12.86
N ALA A 48 -37.38 -19.92 -12.86
CA ALA A 48 -37.56 -20.88 -13.93
C ALA A 48 -38.71 -21.81 -13.52
N SER A 49 -39.72 -21.90 -14.38
CA SER A 49 -40.84 -22.84 -14.23
C SER A 49 -40.67 -23.98 -15.19
N ILE A 50 -40.50 -25.18 -14.69
CA ILE A 50 -40.31 -26.42 -15.43
C ILE A 50 -41.64 -27.18 -15.41
N PRO A 51 -42.32 -27.36 -16.55
CA PRO A 51 -43.59 -28.05 -16.56
C PRO A 51 -43.45 -29.55 -16.28
N ALA A 52 -44.51 -30.18 -15.81
CA ALA A 52 -44.50 -31.57 -15.35
C ALA A 52 -44.06 -32.58 -16.44
N ASN A 53 -44.37 -32.30 -17.69
CA ASN A 53 -44.00 -33.16 -18.83
C ASN A 53 -42.52 -33.10 -19.21
N VAL A 54 -41.78 -32.13 -18.67
CA VAL A 54 -40.33 -31.93 -18.89
C VAL A 54 -39.53 -32.32 -17.65
N SER A 55 -40.11 -32.14 -16.47
CA SER A 55 -39.49 -32.45 -15.19
C SER A 55 -39.23 -33.95 -15.03
N PRO A 56 -38.02 -34.35 -14.60
CA PRO A 56 -37.72 -35.78 -14.36
C PRO A 56 -38.59 -36.42 -13.30
N SER A 57 -39.18 -35.63 -12.38
CA SER A 57 -40.08 -36.11 -11.33
C SER A 57 -41.52 -36.29 -11.80
N GLY A 58 -41.86 -35.87 -13.00
CA GLY A 58 -43.25 -35.87 -13.51
C GLY A 58 -44.14 -34.79 -12.86
N ASN A 59 -43.59 -33.93 -12.02
CA ASN A 59 -44.29 -32.82 -11.39
C ASN A 59 -43.73 -31.49 -11.85
N ALA A 60 -44.52 -30.45 -11.92
CA ALA A 60 -44.04 -29.11 -12.19
C ALA A 60 -43.10 -28.66 -11.05
N VAL A 61 -41.97 -28.03 -11.44
CA VAL A 61 -40.96 -27.54 -10.47
C VAL A 61 -40.68 -26.08 -10.78
N THR A 62 -40.51 -25.27 -9.74
CA THR A 62 -40.05 -23.89 -9.82
C THR A 62 -38.69 -23.74 -9.12
N LEU A 63 -37.77 -23.05 -9.75
CA LEU A 63 -36.44 -22.74 -9.24
C LEU A 63 -36.25 -21.24 -9.23
N ASP A 64 -35.98 -20.69 -8.07
CA ASP A 64 -35.68 -19.25 -7.91
C ASP A 64 -34.17 -19.04 -7.80
N GLN A 65 -33.67 -18.05 -8.53
CA GLN A 65 -32.28 -17.66 -8.51
C GLN A 65 -32.17 -16.16 -8.25
N THR A 66 -31.37 -15.80 -7.24
CA THR A 66 -31.07 -14.40 -6.92
C THR A 66 -29.84 -13.95 -7.71
N TYR A 67 -29.96 -12.81 -8.35
CA TYR A 67 -28.84 -12.10 -8.99
C TYR A 67 -28.54 -10.81 -8.24
N SER A 68 -27.28 -10.61 -7.90
CA SER A 68 -26.78 -9.38 -7.30
C SER A 68 -25.97 -8.63 -8.34
N ILE A 69 -26.30 -7.36 -8.52
CA ILE A 69 -25.67 -6.48 -9.52
C ILE A 69 -25.14 -5.28 -8.77
N SER A 70 -23.88 -4.95 -8.96
CA SER A 70 -23.28 -3.73 -8.42
C SER A 70 -22.78 -2.86 -9.56
N LYS A 71 -23.03 -1.55 -9.43
CA LYS A 71 -22.50 -0.55 -10.33
C LYS A 71 -21.02 -0.41 -10.06
N SER A 72 -20.18 -0.83 -10.99
CA SER A 72 -18.79 -0.38 -10.97
C SER A 72 -18.82 1.13 -11.25
N ARG A 73 -18.69 1.92 -10.22
CA ARG A 73 -18.37 3.33 -10.42
C ARG A 73 -16.94 3.35 -10.96
N THR A 74 -16.75 3.68 -12.22
CA THR A 74 -15.57 4.46 -12.59
C THR A 74 -15.56 5.60 -11.59
N GLY A 75 -14.56 5.63 -10.70
CA GLY A 75 -14.48 6.69 -9.71
C GLY A 75 -14.78 7.98 -10.44
N GLN A 76 -15.69 8.78 -9.88
CA GLN A 76 -15.92 10.12 -10.39
C GLN A 76 -14.51 10.67 -10.63
N THR A 77 -14.21 11.13 -11.85
CA THR A 77 -12.94 11.84 -12.11
C THR A 77 -12.85 12.82 -10.98
N GLY A 78 -11.98 12.55 -10.00
CA GLY A 78 -11.84 13.41 -8.86
C GLY A 78 -11.66 14.80 -9.47
N SER A 79 -12.30 15.81 -8.93
CA SER A 79 -11.92 17.20 -9.19
C SER A 79 -10.42 17.17 -9.26
N ALA A 80 -9.81 17.62 -10.39
CA ALA A 80 -8.38 17.52 -10.67
C ALA A 80 -7.64 17.58 -9.34
N GLY A 81 -7.12 16.44 -8.89
CA GLY A 81 -6.71 16.31 -7.51
C GLY A 81 -5.70 17.41 -7.28
N SER A 82 -5.89 18.23 -6.27
CA SER A 82 -4.77 19.04 -5.79
C SER A 82 -3.65 18.03 -5.61
N ASP A 83 -2.54 18.24 -6.32
CA ASP A 83 -1.40 17.30 -6.33
C ASP A 83 -1.13 16.88 -4.89
N ALA A 84 -0.96 15.59 -4.66
CA ALA A 84 -0.83 15.06 -3.31
C ALA A 84 0.31 15.78 -2.58
N LYS A 85 0.03 16.31 -1.41
CA LYS A 85 1.04 16.91 -0.54
C LYS A 85 2.00 15.83 -0.07
N THR A 86 3.28 15.99 -0.35
CA THR A 86 4.31 15.03 -0.02
C THR A 86 5.52 15.71 0.61
N VAL A 87 6.28 14.94 1.37
CA VAL A 87 7.59 15.38 1.85
C VAL A 87 8.61 14.28 1.56
N LYS A 88 9.84 14.67 1.27
CA LYS A 88 10.97 13.78 1.09
C LYS A 88 12.08 14.19 2.05
N LEU A 89 12.54 13.23 2.86
CA LEU A 89 13.69 13.39 3.74
C LEU A 89 14.93 12.75 3.09
N THR A 90 16.01 13.48 3.07
CA THR A 90 17.30 13.00 2.55
C THR A 90 18.40 13.31 3.54
N SER A 91 19.52 12.60 3.47
CA SER A 91 20.71 12.83 4.27
C SER A 91 21.94 12.97 3.37
N SER A 92 22.93 13.73 3.81
CA SER A 92 24.24 13.79 3.16
C SER A 92 25.01 12.46 3.23
N GLY A 93 24.55 11.51 4.07
CA GLY A 93 25.07 10.16 4.18
C GLY A 93 24.09 9.25 4.90
N TYR A 94 24.05 7.98 4.55
CA TYR A 94 23.15 6.97 5.14
C TYR A 94 23.89 5.88 5.91
N ALA A 95 25.23 5.92 5.88
CA ALA A 95 26.08 4.99 6.60
C ALA A 95 27.28 5.73 7.20
N ILE A 96 27.67 5.33 8.37
CA ILE A 96 28.84 5.84 9.09
C ILE A 96 29.76 4.65 9.35
N ALA A 97 30.99 4.72 8.82
CA ALA A 97 31.99 3.71 9.10
C ALA A 97 32.69 3.99 10.42
N TYR A 98 32.92 2.97 11.21
CA TYR A 98 33.70 3.02 12.45
C TYR A 98 34.89 2.07 12.36
N ASP A 99 35.98 2.41 13.02
CA ASP A 99 37.15 1.52 13.12
C ASP A 99 36.86 0.24 13.93
N GLU A 100 37.79 -0.67 13.94
CA GLU A 100 37.70 -1.94 14.70
C GLU A 100 37.50 -1.73 16.22
N ASN A 101 37.84 -0.58 16.75
CA ASN A 101 37.71 -0.22 18.17
C ASN A 101 36.38 0.52 18.47
N ASN A 102 35.47 0.58 17.52
CA ASN A 102 34.18 1.27 17.59
C ASN A 102 34.30 2.82 17.69
N GLY A 103 35.42 3.38 17.25
CA GLY A 103 35.70 4.80 17.23
C GLY A 103 35.91 5.35 15.83
N SER A 104 36.47 6.53 15.73
CA SER A 104 36.92 7.17 14.50
C SER A 104 35.85 7.19 13.40
N PRO A 105 34.63 7.73 13.62
CA PRO A 105 33.56 7.73 12.64
C PRO A 105 33.96 8.43 11.35
N SER A 106 33.61 7.85 10.22
CA SER A 106 33.80 8.43 8.88
C SER A 106 32.46 8.35 8.10
N PRO A 107 31.88 9.50 7.68
CA PRO A 107 32.34 10.85 7.95
C PRO A 107 32.31 11.18 9.45
N SER A 108 33.07 12.17 9.88
CA SER A 108 33.06 12.71 11.24
C SER A 108 32.25 14.00 11.32
N GLY A 109 31.82 14.38 12.51
CA GLY A 109 31.10 15.64 12.75
C GLY A 109 29.60 15.51 12.64
N THR A 110 28.99 16.03 11.59
CA THR A 110 27.55 16.01 11.40
C THR A 110 27.15 15.58 10.00
N LEU A 111 26.00 14.91 9.86
CA LEU A 111 25.31 14.80 8.59
C LEU A 111 24.24 15.88 8.51
N THR A 112 24.01 16.39 7.31
CA THR A 112 22.90 17.30 7.03
C THR A 112 21.70 16.50 6.54
N LEU A 113 20.60 16.63 7.25
CA LEU A 113 19.30 16.13 6.82
C LEU A 113 18.56 17.25 6.11
N THR A 114 17.99 16.94 4.96
CA THR A 114 17.20 17.90 4.19
C THR A 114 15.82 17.33 3.92
N ALA A 115 14.80 18.03 4.39
CA ALA A 115 13.41 17.78 4.05
C ALA A 115 12.98 18.70 2.90
N THR A 116 12.28 18.15 1.93
CA THR A 116 11.69 18.93 0.84
C THR A 116 10.22 18.58 0.73
N ALA A 117 9.37 19.57 0.91
CA ALA A 117 7.92 19.46 0.75
C ALA A 117 7.50 19.76 -0.70
N SER A 118 6.42 19.15 -1.14
CA SER A 118 5.84 19.41 -2.45
C SER A 118 4.34 19.58 -2.33
N ASN A 119 3.79 20.52 -3.09
CA ASN A 119 2.37 20.84 -3.16
C ASN A 119 1.78 21.44 -1.87
N PHE A 120 2.64 21.98 -1.01
CA PHE A 120 2.24 22.80 0.14
C PHE A 120 2.25 24.28 -0.26
N THR A 121 1.36 25.05 0.36
CA THR A 121 1.35 26.52 0.17
C THR A 121 2.35 27.17 1.10
N ASN A 122 2.47 26.66 2.31
CA ASN A 122 3.39 27.15 3.34
C ASN A 122 3.77 25.99 4.26
N PRO A 123 4.80 25.20 3.94
CA PRO A 123 5.16 24.04 4.72
C PRO A 123 5.87 24.43 6.01
N PHE A 124 5.44 23.83 7.11
CA PHE A 124 6.11 23.86 8.41
C PHE A 124 6.61 22.46 8.72
N PHE A 125 7.87 22.35 9.14
CA PHE A 125 8.56 21.10 9.35
C PHE A 125 8.72 20.80 10.83
N LYS A 126 8.78 19.52 11.17
CA LYS A 126 9.06 19.03 12.51
C LYS A 126 9.91 17.78 12.43
N PHE A 127 11.16 17.86 12.89
CA PHE A 127 12.07 16.74 12.91
C PHE A 127 12.03 16.03 14.26
N THR A 128 12.05 14.71 14.22
CA THR A 128 12.08 13.84 15.40
C THR A 128 12.93 12.61 15.12
N GLY A 129 13.43 11.95 16.13
CA GLY A 129 14.11 10.68 15.99
C GLY A 129 15.37 10.52 16.80
N ASP A 130 16.03 9.40 16.56
CA ASP A 130 17.20 9.00 17.34
C ASP A 130 18.39 9.94 17.08
N GLY A 131 19.13 10.28 18.13
CA GLY A 131 20.36 11.05 18.03
C GLY A 131 20.21 12.54 17.72
N ILE A 132 18.98 13.05 17.61
CA ILE A 132 18.68 14.48 17.54
C ILE A 132 17.78 14.89 18.71
N THR A 133 17.67 16.20 18.95
CA THR A 133 16.65 16.71 19.86
C THR A 133 15.33 16.82 19.12
N ASP A 134 14.31 16.09 19.57
CA ASP A 134 12.98 16.15 18.99
C ASP A 134 12.43 17.57 19.05
N GLU A 135 12.00 18.08 17.92
CA GLU A 135 11.26 19.34 17.88
C GLU A 135 9.85 19.13 18.46
N THR A 136 9.40 20.10 19.23
CA THR A 136 8.09 20.06 19.90
C THR A 136 6.98 20.69 19.09
N SER A 137 7.32 21.53 18.10
CA SER A 137 6.40 22.24 17.23
C SER A 137 6.87 22.22 15.79
N TYR A 138 5.98 22.53 14.88
CA TYR A 138 6.35 22.74 13.48
C TYR A 138 6.96 24.14 13.31
N THR A 139 8.05 24.23 12.57
CA THR A 139 8.76 25.47 12.27
C THR A 139 8.74 25.77 10.79
N ASP A 140 8.82 27.05 10.41
CA ASP A 140 8.97 27.45 9.01
C ASP A 140 10.23 26.81 8.40
N GLY A 141 10.12 26.38 7.16
CA GLY A 141 11.28 25.89 6.43
C GLY A 141 12.34 26.97 6.22
N ALA A 142 13.59 26.58 6.32
CA ALA A 142 14.73 27.49 6.13
C ALA A 142 14.78 28.11 4.72
N SER A 143 14.11 27.50 3.75
CA SER A 143 14.06 27.93 2.34
C SER A 143 12.73 27.58 1.69
N GLY A 144 11.63 28.18 2.14
CA GLY A 144 10.28 27.91 1.60
C GLY A 144 9.88 26.45 1.72
N ASP A 145 9.91 25.72 0.61
CA ASP A 145 9.52 24.31 0.57
C ASP A 145 10.57 23.32 1.15
N SER A 146 11.64 23.83 1.78
CA SER A 146 12.72 22.98 2.28
C SER A 146 13.21 23.43 3.66
N ASP A 147 13.54 22.48 4.49
CA ASP A 147 14.19 22.72 5.78
C ASP A 147 15.33 21.73 6.04
N THR A 148 16.25 22.09 6.91
CA THR A 148 17.44 21.31 7.22
C THR A 148 17.72 21.22 8.70
N ILE A 149 18.17 20.04 9.16
CA ILE A 149 18.66 19.84 10.50
C ILE A 149 20.02 19.10 10.46
N SER A 150 20.85 19.33 11.47
CA SER A 150 22.10 18.60 11.65
C SER A 150 21.88 17.36 12.49
N PHE A 151 22.33 16.21 12.01
CA PHE A 151 22.44 14.98 12.78
C PHE A 151 23.87 14.84 13.30
N PRO A 152 24.11 14.96 14.61
CA PRO A 152 25.42 14.74 15.19
C PRO A 152 25.83 13.28 15.05
N ILE A 153 26.96 13.02 14.43
CA ILE A 153 27.48 11.68 14.29
C ILE A 153 27.98 11.18 15.65
N PRO A 154 27.43 10.06 16.16
CA PRO A 154 27.91 9.47 17.40
C PRO A 154 29.39 9.14 17.31
N THR A 155 30.16 9.43 18.39
CA THR A 155 31.60 9.14 18.44
C THR A 155 31.89 7.67 18.60
N SER A 156 30.91 6.87 18.99
CA SER A 156 31.01 5.42 19.16
C SER A 156 30.03 4.67 18.30
N PHE A 157 30.42 3.48 17.85
CA PHE A 157 29.60 2.59 17.06
C PHE A 157 28.24 2.33 17.72
N PHE A 158 27.21 2.27 16.90
CA PHE A 158 25.85 1.89 17.30
C PHE A 158 25.36 0.70 16.46
N SER A 159 24.76 -0.29 17.09
CA SER A 159 24.31 -1.52 16.42
C SER A 159 22.90 -1.41 15.84
N THR A 160 22.10 -0.49 16.37
CA THR A 160 20.73 -0.26 15.88
C THR A 160 20.72 0.97 15.00
N PRO A 161 20.23 0.89 13.75
CA PRO A 161 20.11 2.06 12.87
C PRO A 161 19.37 3.20 13.57
N GLN A 162 19.85 4.42 13.40
CA GLN A 162 19.21 5.62 13.92
C GLN A 162 18.09 6.01 12.95
N VAL A 163 16.86 6.01 13.42
CA VAL A 163 15.67 6.35 12.61
C VAL A 163 15.33 7.82 12.84
N LEU A 164 15.30 8.55 11.74
CA LEU A 164 15.01 9.98 11.71
C LEU A 164 13.75 10.22 10.88
N ARG A 165 12.92 11.13 11.32
CA ARG A 165 11.62 11.40 10.73
C ARG A 165 11.37 12.89 10.60
N VAL A 166 10.71 13.30 9.56
CA VAL A 166 10.16 14.64 9.39
C VAL A 166 8.65 14.55 9.17
N GLY A 167 7.91 15.37 9.88
CA GLY A 167 6.49 15.62 9.62
C GLY A 167 6.32 17.02 9.05
N VAL A 168 5.32 17.21 8.18
CA VAL A 168 5.00 18.51 7.58
C VAL A 168 3.54 18.86 7.78
N ALA A 169 3.28 20.11 8.13
CA ALA A 169 1.98 20.73 8.31
C ALA A 169 1.89 22.06 7.56
N GLU A 170 0.73 22.71 7.52
CA GLU A 170 0.56 24.02 6.89
C GLU A 170 0.54 25.19 7.88
N GLN A 171 0.80 24.94 9.16
CA GLN A 171 0.87 25.98 10.19
C GLN A 171 1.69 25.51 11.39
N ALA A 172 2.36 26.41 12.04
CA ALA A 172 3.23 26.13 13.20
C ALA A 172 2.49 25.50 14.39
N ALA A 173 1.24 25.89 14.63
CA ALA A 173 0.43 25.37 15.73
C ALA A 173 -0.37 24.09 15.35
N ALA A 174 0.00 23.40 14.27
CA ALA A 174 -0.69 22.19 13.85
C ALA A 174 -0.53 21.09 14.90
N THR A 175 -1.61 20.39 15.19
CA THR A 175 -1.63 19.19 16.02
C THR A 175 -1.58 17.91 15.20
N THR A 176 -1.79 18.02 13.88
CA THR A 176 -1.84 16.91 12.95
C THR A 176 -0.90 17.18 11.78
N GLU A 177 -0.06 16.23 11.48
CA GLU A 177 0.76 16.28 10.27
C GLU A 177 -0.07 15.92 9.03
N ILE A 178 0.33 16.46 7.88
CA ILE A 178 -0.30 16.20 6.58
C ILE A 178 0.50 15.17 5.80
N ALA A 179 1.82 15.26 5.87
CA ALA A 179 2.74 14.31 5.25
C ALA A 179 3.93 14.06 6.16
N PHE A 180 4.54 12.90 6.02
CA PHE A 180 5.78 12.57 6.70
C PHE A 180 6.67 11.67 5.84
N ASP A 181 7.95 11.67 6.18
CA ASP A 181 8.94 10.74 5.65
C ASP A 181 9.93 10.35 6.74
N SER A 182 10.62 9.24 6.56
CA SER A 182 11.63 8.76 7.49
C SER A 182 12.78 8.09 6.77
N ILE A 183 13.98 8.25 7.33
CA ILE A 183 15.19 7.59 6.88
C ILE A 183 15.87 6.88 8.03
N ALA A 184 16.73 5.93 7.71
CA ALA A 184 17.58 5.26 8.69
C ALA A 184 19.06 5.52 8.36
N ILE A 185 19.86 5.83 9.37
CA ILE A 185 21.31 5.94 9.27
C ILE A 185 21.91 4.74 9.97
N ALA A 186 22.71 3.96 9.24
CA ALA A 186 23.33 2.75 9.74
C ALA A 186 24.79 3.01 10.14
N ALA A 187 25.28 2.28 11.14
CA ALA A 187 26.70 2.19 11.42
C ALA A 187 27.27 0.92 10.79
N VAL A 188 28.42 1.03 10.15
CA VAL A 188 29.18 -0.08 9.60
C VAL A 188 30.52 -0.11 10.33
N LYS A 189 30.92 -1.28 10.78
CA LYS A 189 32.22 -1.45 11.42
C LYS A 189 33.22 -1.99 10.42
N ASP A 190 34.40 -1.38 10.33
CA ASP A 190 35.51 -1.97 9.60
C ASP A 190 35.87 -3.30 10.24
N GLY A 191 35.99 -4.34 9.43
CA GLY A 191 36.52 -5.60 9.89
C GLY A 191 37.95 -5.37 10.39
N GLY A 192 38.24 -5.79 11.63
CA GLY A 192 39.61 -5.81 12.11
C GLY A 192 40.50 -6.52 11.10
N THR A 193 41.77 -6.09 11.02
CA THR A 193 42.79 -6.79 10.23
C THR A 193 42.64 -8.28 10.53
N GLY A 194 42.18 -9.05 9.55
CA GLY A 194 41.89 -10.47 9.76
C GLY A 194 43.08 -11.13 10.41
N ALA A 195 42.94 -11.67 11.62
CA ALA A 195 43.89 -12.62 12.13
C ALA A 195 44.06 -13.65 11.02
N ASP A 196 45.27 -13.81 10.58
CA ASP A 196 45.73 -14.60 9.42
C ASP A 196 44.68 -15.62 8.96
N ALA A 197 44.14 -15.42 7.76
CA ALA A 197 43.21 -16.40 7.21
C ALA A 197 43.95 -17.72 7.07
N PHE A 198 43.73 -18.65 8.00
CA PHE A 198 44.21 -20.01 7.83
C PHE A 198 43.50 -20.60 6.64
N THR A 199 44.18 -20.57 5.48
CA THR A 199 43.74 -21.32 4.33
C THR A 199 44.12 -22.76 4.58
N VAL A 200 43.19 -23.60 5.00
CA VAL A 200 43.36 -25.04 5.01
C VAL A 200 43.23 -25.49 3.57
N ILE A 201 44.36 -25.68 2.92
CA ILE A 201 44.42 -26.36 1.61
C ILE A 201 44.36 -27.85 1.93
N LEU A 202 43.21 -28.46 1.73
CA LEU A 202 43.11 -29.93 1.64
C LEU A 202 43.76 -30.35 0.35
N THR A 203 45.06 -30.68 0.38
CA THR A 203 45.69 -31.40 -0.70
C THR A 203 45.14 -32.83 -0.69
N ASN A 204 44.35 -33.11 -1.70
CA ASN A 204 43.89 -34.49 -1.92
C ASN A 204 45.09 -35.30 -2.39
N GLU A 205 45.88 -35.85 -1.43
CA GLU A 205 46.88 -36.82 -1.74
C GLU A 205 46.17 -38.15 -2.07
N SER A 206 46.13 -38.43 -3.34
CA SER A 206 45.71 -39.73 -3.84
C SER A 206 46.70 -40.81 -3.36
N HIS A 207 46.36 -41.48 -2.28
CA HIS A 207 47.04 -42.71 -1.91
C HIS A 207 46.58 -43.84 -2.83
N THR A 208 47.41 -44.21 -3.80
CA THR A 208 47.29 -45.48 -4.48
C THR A 208 47.77 -46.57 -3.50
N LEU A 209 46.83 -47.35 -2.99
CA LEU A 209 47.14 -48.53 -2.25
C LEU A 209 47.73 -49.59 -3.19
N PRO A 210 48.75 -50.38 -2.76
CA PRO A 210 49.38 -51.43 -3.56
C PRO A 210 48.42 -52.56 -3.85
#